data_2a96fd02d332c51fbda96eef99d64c24
#
_entry.id   2a96fd02d332c51fbda96eef99d64c24
#
_cell.length_a   1.000
_cell.length_b   1.000
_cell.length_c   1.000
_cell.angle_alpha   90.00
_cell.angle_beta   90.00
_cell.angle_gamma   90.00
#
_symmetry.space_group_name_H-M   'P 1'
#
loop_
_entity.id
_entity.type
_entity.pdbx_description
1 polymer ?
#
loop_
_entity_poly.entity_id
_entity_poly.type
_entity_poly.pdbx_seq_one_letter_code
_entity_poly.pdbx_strand_id
1 'polypeptide(L)'
;MSVNILVYEHVTAGGMPGEIPAALADAGKAMWRALVDDFAAAGCKVWTTSGERETVPRDGGDMVRIKPASELQPLVQALAQKCDGAIIVAPETGGILAQWVSLLSSWNIPLLNCSPKTIALCGDKWALARHLEKHGVATVPTKKGEAGVLLDAIGQSLQVTAGAYVIKPIDGAGCEQTFVIRSANETHALREMLSGDRWIAQPFVEGEAVSVSFIAHGSVVRPLLAGRQIISGSQELRYDGGHLPLDRKQGERAVWLATQAIRTLKELRGFIGVDLILAENAKDDVVIEINPRVTVSYCGLRHLCATNMPKAMLNADAEIKWRKGSVTFDNAGKVQMEGPR
;
A
#
# COMPACT_ATOMS: atom_id res chain seq x y z
N MET A 1 11.25 -1.80 30.61
CA MET A 1 11.66 -2.91 29.74
C MET A 1 11.52 -2.45 28.31
N SER A 2 12.43 -2.86 27.42
CA SER A 2 12.35 -2.54 25.98
C SER A 2 11.21 -3.37 25.36
N VAL A 3 10.39 -2.74 24.51
CA VAL A 3 9.30 -3.41 23.79
C VAL A 3 9.91 -4.27 22.67
N ASN A 4 9.53 -5.54 22.57
CA ASN A 4 9.96 -6.45 21.51
C ASN A 4 8.97 -6.41 20.37
N ILE A 5 9.41 -6.11 19.14
CA ILE A 5 8.55 -6.03 17.94
C ILE A 5 9.07 -6.97 16.87
N LEU A 6 8.17 -7.78 16.32
CA LEU A 6 8.42 -8.52 15.09
C LEU A 6 8.10 -7.64 13.88
N VAL A 7 9.10 -7.39 13.04
CA VAL A 7 8.93 -6.81 11.70
C VAL A 7 9.01 -7.94 10.68
N TYR A 8 7.89 -8.30 10.08
CA TYR A 8 7.80 -9.32 9.05
C TYR A 8 7.44 -8.70 7.70
N GLU A 9 8.31 -8.87 6.72
CA GLU A 9 8.04 -8.51 5.32
C GLU A 9 8.10 -9.80 4.47
N HIS A 10 7.00 -10.07 3.77
CA HIS A 10 6.73 -11.37 3.16
C HIS A 10 7.68 -11.70 2.00
N VAL A 11 8.00 -10.70 1.17
CA VAL A 11 8.84 -10.89 -0.01
C VAL A 11 10.30 -11.12 0.38
N THR A 12 10.84 -10.28 1.26
CA THR A 12 12.23 -10.43 1.77
C THR A 12 12.42 -11.68 2.61
N ALA A 13 11.35 -12.15 3.25
CA ALA A 13 11.35 -13.40 4.00
C ALA A 13 11.31 -14.66 3.10
N GLY A 14 11.20 -14.50 1.77
CA GLY A 14 11.12 -15.62 0.83
C GLY A 14 9.74 -16.28 0.81
N GLY A 15 8.69 -15.57 1.20
CA GLY A 15 7.32 -16.10 1.25
C GLY A 15 6.63 -16.20 -0.12
N MET A 16 7.17 -15.54 -1.16
CA MET A 16 6.62 -15.60 -2.51
C MET A 16 7.19 -16.80 -3.28
N PRO A 17 6.35 -17.62 -3.90
CA PRO A 17 6.81 -18.71 -4.77
C PRO A 17 7.26 -18.15 -6.13
N GLY A 18 8.26 -18.81 -6.75
CA GLY A 18 8.70 -18.51 -8.11
C GLY A 18 9.60 -17.28 -8.24
N GLU A 19 9.64 -16.72 -9.44
CA GLU A 19 10.41 -15.51 -9.76
C GLU A 19 9.64 -14.28 -9.33
N ILE A 20 10.29 -13.43 -8.56
CA ILE A 20 9.68 -12.21 -8.00
C ILE A 20 10.11 -11.02 -8.87
N PRO A 21 9.15 -10.18 -9.35
CA PRO A 21 9.51 -8.95 -10.06
C PRO A 21 10.48 -8.08 -9.23
N ALA A 22 11.55 -7.62 -9.85
CA ALA A 22 12.60 -6.85 -9.16
C ALA A 22 12.04 -5.63 -8.39
N ALA A 23 11.11 -4.91 -9.01
CA ALA A 23 10.47 -3.75 -8.36
C ALA A 23 9.73 -4.12 -7.06
N LEU A 24 9.05 -5.26 -7.03
CA LEU A 24 8.36 -5.75 -5.83
C LEU A 24 9.35 -6.17 -4.74
N ALA A 25 10.44 -6.86 -5.14
CA ALA A 25 11.50 -7.27 -4.22
C ALA A 25 12.21 -6.06 -3.60
N ASP A 26 12.55 -5.06 -4.41
CA ASP A 26 13.24 -3.84 -3.97
C ASP A 26 12.33 -2.99 -3.05
N ALA A 27 11.06 -2.83 -3.40
CA ALA A 27 10.07 -2.14 -2.58
C ALA A 27 9.90 -2.82 -1.21
N GLY A 28 9.74 -4.14 -1.18
CA GLY A 28 9.63 -4.93 0.05
C GLY A 28 10.85 -4.75 0.94
N LYS A 29 12.05 -4.85 0.36
CA LYS A 29 13.32 -4.67 1.04
C LYS A 29 13.50 -3.27 1.62
N ALA A 30 13.10 -2.23 0.88
CA ALA A 30 13.19 -0.85 1.36
C ALA A 30 12.26 -0.61 2.55
N MET A 31 11.00 -1.05 2.46
CA MET A 31 10.03 -0.95 3.56
C MET A 31 10.49 -1.74 4.79
N TRP A 32 10.99 -2.96 4.59
CA TRP A 32 11.54 -3.79 5.66
C TRP A 32 12.67 -3.10 6.40
N ARG A 33 13.69 -2.62 5.68
CA ARG A 33 14.83 -1.90 6.28
C ARG A 33 14.40 -0.67 7.04
N ALA A 34 13.55 0.17 6.41
CA ALA A 34 13.05 1.39 7.03
C ALA A 34 12.32 1.12 8.34
N LEU A 35 11.48 0.07 8.39
CA LEU A 35 10.77 -0.32 9.61
C LEU A 35 11.71 -0.84 10.69
N VAL A 36 12.66 -1.73 10.34
CA VAL A 36 13.63 -2.26 11.29
C VAL A 36 14.44 -1.13 11.94
N ASP A 37 14.99 -0.21 11.12
CA ASP A 37 15.76 0.93 11.60
C ASP A 37 14.92 1.85 12.49
N ASP A 38 13.68 2.16 12.09
CA ASP A 38 12.83 3.11 12.81
C ASP A 38 12.26 2.53 14.12
N PHE A 39 11.93 1.24 14.18
CA PHE A 39 11.56 0.59 15.44
C PHE A 39 12.76 0.50 16.40
N ALA A 40 13.97 0.19 15.90
CA ALA A 40 15.19 0.22 16.71
C ALA A 40 15.45 1.63 17.24
N ALA A 41 15.35 2.67 16.40
CA ALA A 41 15.47 4.07 16.80
C ALA A 41 14.36 4.53 17.77
N ALA A 42 13.21 3.86 17.78
CA ALA A 42 12.15 4.06 18.77
C ALA A 42 12.48 3.49 20.15
N GLY A 43 13.57 2.71 20.28
CA GLY A 43 13.99 2.02 21.49
C GLY A 43 13.40 0.61 21.65
N CYS A 44 12.84 0.06 20.56
CA CYS A 44 12.35 -1.33 20.55
C CYS A 44 13.50 -2.32 20.31
N LYS A 45 13.38 -3.52 20.87
CA LYS A 45 14.13 -4.67 20.40
C LYS A 45 13.40 -5.27 19.20
N VAL A 46 14.05 -5.25 18.04
CA VAL A 46 13.44 -5.68 16.78
C VAL A 46 13.82 -7.13 16.49
N TRP A 47 12.81 -7.96 16.24
CA TRP A 47 12.94 -9.29 15.68
C TRP A 47 12.50 -9.24 14.23
N THR A 48 13.23 -9.87 13.34
CA THR A 48 12.87 -9.89 11.92
C THR A 48 13.34 -11.17 11.24
N THR A 49 12.76 -11.43 10.07
CA THR A 49 13.11 -12.57 9.22
C THR A 49 13.70 -12.06 7.91
N SER A 50 14.65 -12.77 7.35
CA SER A 50 15.12 -12.51 5.98
C SER A 50 15.44 -13.81 5.25
N GLY A 51 15.25 -13.83 3.94
CA GLY A 51 15.74 -14.90 3.07
C GLY A 51 17.28 -14.95 3.02
N GLU A 52 17.83 -16.02 2.48
CA GLU A 52 19.29 -16.27 2.45
C GLU A 52 20.08 -15.18 1.71
N ARG A 53 19.43 -14.43 0.80
CA ARG A 53 20.08 -13.43 -0.06
C ARG A 53 20.18 -12.03 0.53
N GLU A 54 19.57 -11.79 1.71
CA GLU A 54 19.49 -10.46 2.28
C GLU A 54 20.59 -10.18 3.32
N THR A 55 21.18 -9.01 3.25
CA THR A 55 22.15 -8.53 4.26
C THR A 55 21.44 -7.79 5.38
N VAL A 56 21.80 -8.10 6.63
CA VAL A 56 21.29 -7.46 7.85
C VAL A 56 21.52 -5.95 7.81
N PRO A 57 20.55 -5.11 8.20
CA PRO A 57 20.81 -3.73 8.60
C PRO A 57 21.85 -3.69 9.73
N ARG A 58 22.81 -2.75 9.67
CA ARG A 58 24.02 -2.75 10.55
C ARG A 58 23.73 -2.56 12.04
N ASP A 59 22.56 -1.97 12.39
CA ASP A 59 22.24 -1.54 13.76
C ASP A 59 20.93 -2.10 14.32
N GLY A 60 20.29 -3.07 13.68
CA GLY A 60 18.90 -3.37 13.92
C GLY A 60 18.54 -4.79 14.33
N GLY A 61 18.73 -5.15 15.60
CA GLY A 61 17.98 -6.23 16.22
C GLY A 61 18.44 -7.67 15.96
N ASP A 62 17.74 -8.62 16.58
CA ASP A 62 17.97 -10.06 16.41
C ASP A 62 17.31 -10.51 15.09
N MET A 63 18.10 -10.90 14.12
CA MET A 63 17.61 -11.41 12.85
C MET A 63 17.76 -12.92 12.76
N VAL A 64 16.69 -13.59 12.30
CA VAL A 64 16.70 -15.02 12.02
C VAL A 64 16.59 -15.24 10.51
N ARG A 65 17.59 -15.90 9.94
CA ARG A 65 17.55 -16.30 8.53
C ARG A 65 16.63 -17.50 8.33
N ILE A 66 15.78 -17.40 7.32
CA ILE A 66 14.86 -18.47 6.95
C ILE A 66 15.50 -19.33 5.87
N LYS A 67 15.50 -20.62 6.08
CA LYS A 67 15.67 -21.64 5.06
C LYS A 67 14.31 -21.93 4.39
N PRO A 68 14.18 -22.83 3.45
CA PRO A 68 13.09 -22.90 2.48
C PRO A 68 11.68 -22.65 3.02
N ALA A 69 10.77 -22.23 2.14
CA ALA A 69 9.41 -21.76 2.44
C ALA A 69 8.55 -22.64 3.37
N SER A 70 8.85 -23.93 3.46
CA SER A 70 8.15 -24.87 4.34
C SER A 70 8.34 -24.59 5.84
N GLU A 71 9.40 -23.84 6.22
CA GLU A 71 9.68 -23.51 7.64
C GLU A 71 9.21 -22.11 8.04
N LEU A 72 8.67 -21.33 7.07
CA LEU A 72 8.36 -19.92 7.27
C LEU A 72 7.32 -19.70 8.37
N GLN A 73 6.19 -20.40 8.33
CA GLN A 73 5.11 -20.20 9.28
C GLN A 73 5.49 -20.62 10.72
N PRO A 74 6.07 -21.81 10.97
CA PRO A 74 6.52 -22.19 12.32
C PRO A 74 7.56 -21.22 12.89
N LEU A 75 8.47 -20.73 12.06
CA LEU A 75 9.51 -19.80 12.48
C LEU A 75 8.92 -18.43 12.85
N VAL A 76 8.05 -17.88 12.01
CA VAL A 76 7.34 -16.62 12.30
C VAL A 76 6.54 -16.74 13.61
N GLN A 77 5.88 -17.87 13.83
CA GLN A 77 5.16 -18.14 15.09
C GLN A 77 6.08 -18.12 16.29
N ALA A 78 7.19 -18.85 16.22
CA ALA A 78 8.15 -18.93 17.32
C ALA A 78 8.81 -17.56 17.64
N LEU A 79 9.00 -16.69 16.62
CA LEU A 79 9.50 -15.34 16.81
C LEU A 79 8.41 -14.42 17.38
N ALA A 80 7.21 -14.46 16.82
CA ALA A 80 6.10 -13.64 17.26
C ALA A 80 5.74 -13.86 18.74
N GLN A 81 5.83 -15.10 19.22
CA GLN A 81 5.60 -15.45 20.64
C GLN A 81 6.64 -14.86 21.60
N LYS A 82 7.78 -14.38 21.10
CA LYS A 82 8.80 -13.67 21.90
C LYS A 82 8.60 -12.15 21.90
N CYS A 83 7.63 -11.65 21.14
CA CYS A 83 7.41 -10.23 20.92
C CYS A 83 6.15 -9.72 21.61
N ASP A 84 6.19 -8.46 22.01
CA ASP A 84 5.06 -7.72 22.57
C ASP A 84 4.09 -7.26 21.47
N GLY A 85 4.50 -7.34 20.20
CA GLY A 85 3.70 -7.02 19.03
C GLY A 85 4.40 -7.32 17.72
N ALA A 86 3.64 -7.25 16.63
CA ALA A 86 4.16 -7.48 15.27
C ALA A 86 3.58 -6.49 14.26
N ILE A 87 4.37 -6.17 13.24
CA ILE A 87 3.94 -5.47 12.02
C ILE A 87 4.21 -6.35 10.82
N ILE A 88 3.19 -6.53 9.99
CA ILE A 88 3.23 -7.38 8.81
C ILE A 88 3.17 -6.49 7.56
N VAL A 89 4.13 -6.67 6.66
CA VAL A 89 4.14 -6.11 5.31
C VAL A 89 4.07 -7.27 4.33
N ALA A 90 3.03 -7.33 3.55
CA ALA A 90 2.81 -8.34 2.51
C ALA A 90 1.89 -7.76 1.43
N PRO A 91 1.93 -8.28 0.20
CA PRO A 91 0.98 -7.87 -0.83
C PRO A 91 -0.44 -8.32 -0.48
N GLU A 92 -1.43 -7.59 -0.99
CA GLU A 92 -2.85 -7.97 -0.91
C GLU A 92 -3.20 -9.11 -1.87
N THR A 93 -2.40 -9.29 -2.92
CA THR A 93 -2.57 -10.30 -3.97
C THR A 93 -2.75 -11.69 -3.36
N GLY A 94 -3.80 -12.40 -3.79
CA GLY A 94 -4.13 -13.72 -3.26
C GLY A 94 -4.54 -13.73 -1.78
N GLY A 95 -4.78 -12.57 -1.18
CA GLY A 95 -5.15 -12.43 0.23
C GLY A 95 -4.01 -12.71 1.21
N ILE A 96 -2.74 -12.66 0.77
CA ILE A 96 -1.56 -13.01 1.57
C ILE A 96 -1.50 -12.19 2.86
N LEU A 97 -1.66 -10.86 2.78
CA LEU A 97 -1.66 -10.00 3.96
C LEU A 97 -2.75 -10.39 4.96
N ALA A 98 -3.99 -10.60 4.48
CA ALA A 98 -5.12 -10.98 5.34
C ALA A 98 -4.89 -12.34 6.02
N GLN A 99 -4.30 -13.29 5.30
CA GLN A 99 -3.97 -14.62 5.84
C GLN A 99 -2.93 -14.51 6.97
N TRP A 100 -1.82 -13.78 6.76
CA TRP A 100 -0.80 -13.60 7.79
C TRP A 100 -1.34 -12.88 9.03
N VAL A 101 -2.11 -11.80 8.83
CA VAL A 101 -2.71 -11.06 9.96
C VAL A 101 -3.72 -11.92 10.71
N SER A 102 -4.54 -12.73 10.00
CA SER A 102 -5.46 -13.69 10.63
C SER A 102 -4.71 -14.74 11.46
N LEU A 103 -3.61 -15.25 10.90
CA LEU A 103 -2.80 -16.27 11.52
C LEU A 103 -2.16 -15.76 12.84
N LEU A 104 -1.50 -14.60 12.80
CA LEU A 104 -0.90 -14.02 14.01
C LEU A 104 -1.97 -13.63 15.04
N SER A 105 -3.13 -13.15 14.59
CA SER A 105 -4.28 -12.87 15.48
C SER A 105 -4.76 -14.14 16.18
N SER A 106 -4.78 -15.30 15.50
CA SER A 106 -5.16 -16.58 16.09
C SER A 106 -4.17 -17.08 17.16
N TRP A 107 -2.93 -16.60 17.10
CA TRP A 107 -1.90 -16.84 18.13
C TRP A 107 -1.91 -15.80 19.24
N ASN A 108 -2.90 -14.89 19.28
CA ASN A 108 -3.03 -13.80 20.23
C ASN A 108 -1.84 -12.82 20.24
N ILE A 109 -1.18 -12.64 19.10
CA ILE A 109 -0.10 -11.67 18.94
C ILE A 109 -0.70 -10.28 18.71
N PRO A 110 -0.37 -9.25 19.52
CA PRO A 110 -0.79 -7.88 19.26
C PRO A 110 -0.22 -7.39 17.93
N LEU A 111 -1.08 -6.87 17.03
CA LEU A 111 -0.68 -6.46 15.69
C LEU A 111 -0.72 -4.94 15.53
N LEU A 112 0.24 -4.41 14.78
CA LEU A 112 0.27 -3.04 14.27
C LEU A 112 -0.24 -3.01 12.81
N ASN A 113 -1.31 -3.75 12.55
CA ASN A 113 -2.02 -3.87 11.28
C ASN A 113 -3.52 -3.71 11.52
N CYS A 114 -4.26 -3.28 10.49
CA CYS A 114 -5.72 -3.33 10.48
C CYS A 114 -6.23 -4.75 10.70
N SER A 115 -7.50 -4.89 11.09
CA SER A 115 -8.10 -6.22 11.24
C SER A 115 -8.14 -7.00 9.93
N PRO A 116 -8.17 -8.35 9.97
CA PRO A 116 -8.28 -9.18 8.77
C PRO A 116 -9.48 -8.82 7.88
N LYS A 117 -10.62 -8.41 8.48
CA LYS A 117 -11.81 -7.99 7.76
C LYS A 117 -11.57 -6.71 6.97
N THR A 118 -10.94 -5.72 7.59
CA THR A 118 -10.60 -4.46 6.94
C THR A 118 -9.57 -4.67 5.84
N ILE A 119 -8.56 -5.52 6.08
CA ILE A 119 -7.57 -5.89 5.06
C ILE A 119 -8.23 -6.59 3.88
N ALA A 120 -9.10 -7.56 4.11
CA ALA A 120 -9.80 -8.27 3.05
C ALA A 120 -10.72 -7.36 2.24
N LEU A 121 -11.41 -6.40 2.89
CA LEU A 121 -12.24 -5.40 2.21
C LEU A 121 -11.39 -4.50 1.31
N CYS A 122 -10.28 -3.98 1.81
CA CYS A 122 -9.40 -3.09 1.05
C CYS A 122 -8.63 -3.82 -0.06
N GLY A 123 -8.30 -5.10 0.15
CA GLY A 123 -7.61 -5.94 -0.84
C GLY A 123 -8.46 -6.33 -2.06
N ASP A 124 -9.79 -6.24 -1.97
CA ASP A 124 -10.71 -6.42 -3.10
C ASP A 124 -11.18 -5.03 -3.60
N LYS A 125 -10.60 -4.55 -4.69
CA LYS A 125 -10.88 -3.20 -5.23
C LYS A 125 -12.36 -3.00 -5.61
N TRP A 126 -13.05 -4.07 -6.04
CA TRP A 126 -14.49 -3.97 -6.32
C TRP A 126 -15.30 -3.87 -5.03
N ALA A 127 -15.00 -4.69 -4.03
CA ALA A 127 -15.69 -4.64 -2.74
C ALA A 127 -15.47 -3.29 -2.05
N LEU A 128 -14.23 -2.76 -2.11
CA LEU A 128 -13.90 -1.43 -1.57
C LEU A 128 -14.68 -0.32 -2.29
N ALA A 129 -14.72 -0.32 -3.63
CA ALA A 129 -15.48 0.68 -4.39
C ALA A 129 -16.96 0.66 -4.00
N ARG A 130 -17.57 -0.52 -3.93
CA ARG A 130 -18.98 -0.68 -3.48
C ARG A 130 -19.19 -0.21 -2.03
N HIS A 131 -18.21 -0.45 -1.17
CA HIS A 131 -18.26 0.02 0.21
C HIS A 131 -18.21 1.55 0.29
N LEU A 132 -17.30 2.19 -0.44
CA LEU A 132 -17.16 3.65 -0.48
C LEU A 132 -18.41 4.32 -1.07
N GLU A 133 -18.93 3.81 -2.20
CA GLU A 133 -20.20 4.27 -2.79
C GLU A 133 -21.35 4.23 -1.79
N LYS A 134 -21.52 3.11 -1.08
CA LYS A 134 -22.56 2.93 -0.06
C LYS A 134 -22.47 3.97 1.07
N HIS A 135 -21.26 4.45 1.37
CA HIS A 135 -21.03 5.46 2.41
C HIS A 135 -20.95 6.89 1.87
N GLY A 136 -21.26 7.11 0.59
CA GLY A 136 -21.26 8.42 -0.04
C GLY A 136 -19.86 9.03 -0.24
N VAL A 137 -18.81 8.21 -0.27
CA VAL A 137 -17.45 8.63 -0.57
C VAL A 137 -17.19 8.53 -2.07
N ALA A 138 -16.70 9.62 -2.67
CA ALA A 138 -16.41 9.65 -4.09
C ALA A 138 -15.31 8.63 -4.46
N THR A 139 -15.64 7.72 -5.35
CA THR A 139 -14.78 6.67 -5.89
C THR A 139 -15.15 6.38 -7.33
N VAL A 140 -14.30 5.64 -8.04
CA VAL A 140 -14.55 5.33 -9.45
C VAL A 140 -15.56 4.21 -9.60
N PRO A 141 -16.62 4.38 -10.42
CA PRO A 141 -17.57 3.32 -10.73
C PRO A 141 -16.85 2.07 -11.24
N THR A 142 -17.04 0.94 -10.57
CA THR A 142 -16.23 -0.26 -10.78
C THR A 142 -17.10 -1.44 -11.19
N LYS A 143 -16.76 -2.08 -12.31
CA LYS A 143 -17.33 -3.36 -12.76
C LYS A 143 -16.30 -4.46 -12.54
N LYS A 144 -16.74 -5.65 -12.10
CA LYS A 144 -15.88 -6.84 -12.02
C LYS A 144 -16.36 -7.92 -12.96
N GLY A 145 -15.47 -8.75 -13.43
CA GLY A 145 -15.81 -9.88 -14.29
C GLY A 145 -14.61 -10.59 -14.89
N GLU A 146 -14.90 -11.48 -15.80
CA GLU A 146 -13.91 -12.10 -16.66
C GLU A 146 -13.28 -11.07 -17.60
N ALA A 147 -11.96 -11.18 -17.82
CA ALA A 147 -11.20 -10.23 -18.65
C ALA A 147 -11.84 -10.01 -20.03
N GLY A 148 -12.17 -11.09 -20.75
CA GLY A 148 -12.78 -11.02 -22.06
C GLY A 148 -14.12 -10.29 -22.09
N VAL A 149 -14.99 -10.56 -21.11
CA VAL A 149 -16.30 -9.89 -20.97
C VAL A 149 -16.14 -8.41 -20.69
N LEU A 150 -15.20 -8.02 -19.83
CA LEU A 150 -14.93 -6.61 -19.54
C LEU A 150 -14.35 -5.88 -20.76
N LEU A 151 -13.43 -6.53 -21.49
CA LEU A 151 -12.84 -5.96 -22.70
C LEU A 151 -13.88 -5.74 -23.81
N ASP A 152 -14.85 -6.68 -23.98
CA ASP A 152 -15.97 -6.52 -24.90
C ASP A 152 -16.83 -5.30 -24.54
N ALA A 153 -17.18 -5.18 -23.26
CA ALA A 153 -18.00 -4.07 -22.78
C ALA A 153 -17.28 -2.71 -22.94
N ILE A 154 -15.95 -2.66 -22.72
CA ILE A 154 -15.11 -1.48 -22.94
C ILE A 154 -15.09 -1.14 -24.45
N GLY A 155 -14.84 -2.15 -25.31
CA GLY A 155 -14.77 -1.96 -26.77
C GLY A 155 -16.08 -1.41 -27.32
N GLN A 156 -17.22 -1.95 -26.92
CA GLN A 156 -18.56 -1.44 -27.29
C GLN A 156 -18.78 0.01 -26.81
N SER A 157 -18.39 0.31 -25.57
CA SER A 157 -18.53 1.67 -25.04
C SER A 157 -17.70 2.68 -25.84
N LEU A 158 -16.45 2.34 -26.17
CA LEU A 158 -15.53 3.23 -26.93
C LEU A 158 -15.92 3.42 -28.40
N GLN A 159 -16.82 2.61 -28.95
CA GLN A 159 -17.38 2.83 -30.29
C GLN A 159 -18.47 3.92 -30.29
N VAL A 160 -19.10 4.19 -29.15
CA VAL A 160 -20.23 5.12 -29.06
C VAL A 160 -19.95 6.35 -28.23
N THR A 161 -18.96 6.29 -27.33
CA THR A 161 -18.59 7.41 -26.44
C THR A 161 -17.09 7.63 -26.46
N ALA A 162 -16.69 8.91 -26.50
CA ALA A 162 -15.30 9.27 -26.27
C ALA A 162 -14.93 9.04 -24.80
N GLY A 163 -13.69 8.62 -24.55
CA GLY A 163 -13.18 8.41 -23.20
C GLY A 163 -12.07 7.37 -23.16
N ALA A 164 -11.72 6.96 -21.97
CA ALA A 164 -10.79 5.87 -21.74
C ALA A 164 -11.25 5.02 -20.55
N TYR A 165 -10.75 3.81 -20.47
CA TYR A 165 -11.02 2.88 -19.38
C TYR A 165 -9.74 2.33 -18.79
N VAL A 166 -9.78 1.94 -17.54
CA VAL A 166 -8.73 1.16 -16.88
C VAL A 166 -9.24 -0.25 -16.67
N ILE A 167 -8.45 -1.25 -17.04
CA ILE A 167 -8.63 -2.65 -16.64
C ILE A 167 -7.44 -3.06 -15.80
N LYS A 168 -7.70 -3.68 -14.64
CA LYS A 168 -6.66 -4.11 -13.69
C LYS A 168 -7.12 -5.29 -12.85
N PRO A 169 -6.20 -6.05 -12.23
CA PRO A 169 -6.55 -7.11 -11.29
C PRO A 169 -7.35 -6.57 -10.10
N ILE A 170 -8.25 -7.41 -9.59
CA ILE A 170 -9.09 -7.05 -8.43
C ILE A 170 -8.25 -6.84 -7.16
N ASP A 171 -7.10 -7.48 -7.02
CA ASP A 171 -6.26 -7.53 -5.82
C ASP A 171 -4.74 -7.31 -6.09
N GLY A 172 -4.37 -6.58 -7.12
CA GLY A 172 -2.97 -6.23 -7.42
C GLY A 172 -2.44 -5.05 -6.59
N ALA A 173 -1.13 -4.91 -6.54
CA ALA A 173 -0.41 -3.79 -5.91
C ALA A 173 0.57 -3.13 -6.90
N GLY A 174 0.90 -1.84 -6.69
CA GLY A 174 1.96 -1.16 -7.46
C GLY A 174 1.70 -0.97 -8.94
N CYS A 175 0.46 -0.83 -9.38
CA CYS A 175 0.03 -0.76 -10.78
C CYS A 175 0.32 -2.02 -11.61
N GLU A 176 0.61 -3.17 -10.98
CA GLU A 176 0.83 -4.42 -11.68
C GLU A 176 -0.37 -4.75 -12.59
N GLN A 177 -0.10 -5.08 -13.87
CA GLN A 177 -1.11 -5.40 -14.88
C GLN A 177 -2.26 -4.36 -14.96
N THR A 178 -1.95 -3.08 -14.82
CA THR A 178 -2.92 -1.99 -14.93
C THR A 178 -2.84 -1.36 -16.31
N PHE A 179 -3.87 -1.54 -17.12
CA PHE A 179 -3.91 -1.08 -18.49
C PHE A 179 -4.94 0.01 -18.71
N VAL A 180 -4.56 1.04 -19.48
CA VAL A 180 -5.45 2.10 -19.97
C VAL A 180 -5.84 1.80 -21.40
N ILE A 181 -7.12 1.81 -21.70
CA ILE A 181 -7.71 1.49 -23.01
C ILE A 181 -8.42 2.75 -23.54
N ARG A 182 -7.95 3.24 -24.68
CA ARG A 182 -8.45 4.47 -25.33
C ARG A 182 -9.17 4.22 -26.66
N SER A 183 -9.03 3.01 -27.19
CA SER A 183 -9.67 2.62 -28.45
C SER A 183 -10.17 1.17 -28.41
N ALA A 184 -11.19 0.86 -29.20
CA ALA A 184 -11.69 -0.50 -29.33
C ALA A 184 -10.62 -1.48 -29.86
N ASN A 185 -9.65 -1.01 -30.66
CA ASN A 185 -8.57 -1.85 -31.19
C ASN A 185 -7.62 -2.35 -30.08
N GLU A 186 -7.40 -1.56 -29.03
CA GLU A 186 -6.55 -1.96 -27.91
C GLU A 186 -7.13 -3.12 -27.10
N THR A 187 -8.46 -3.30 -27.12
CA THR A 187 -9.10 -4.44 -26.43
C THR A 187 -8.72 -5.78 -27.04
N HIS A 188 -8.48 -5.83 -28.36
CA HIS A 188 -8.09 -7.08 -29.05
C HIS A 188 -6.70 -7.56 -28.62
N ALA A 189 -5.72 -6.65 -28.54
CA ALA A 189 -4.37 -6.99 -28.10
C ALA A 189 -4.36 -7.51 -26.64
N LEU A 190 -5.12 -6.84 -25.76
CA LEU A 190 -5.22 -7.23 -24.35
C LEU A 190 -5.96 -8.55 -24.15
N ARG A 191 -6.88 -8.92 -25.05
CA ARG A 191 -7.61 -10.20 -24.96
C ARG A 191 -6.70 -11.42 -25.10
N GLU A 192 -5.62 -11.31 -25.83
CA GLU A 192 -4.63 -12.40 -25.95
C GLU A 192 -3.75 -12.52 -24.70
N MET A 193 -3.61 -11.42 -23.95
CA MET A 193 -2.76 -11.36 -22.75
C MET A 193 -3.50 -11.65 -21.45
N LEU A 194 -4.77 -11.22 -21.36
CA LEU A 194 -5.52 -11.25 -20.10
C LEU A 194 -6.50 -12.41 -20.09
N SER A 195 -6.57 -13.13 -18.97
CA SER A 195 -7.47 -14.26 -18.77
C SER A 195 -7.98 -14.33 -17.33
N GLY A 196 -9.02 -15.14 -17.12
CA GLY A 196 -9.60 -15.38 -15.80
C GLY A 196 -10.64 -14.33 -15.39
N ASP A 197 -11.20 -14.49 -14.19
CA ASP A 197 -12.37 -13.79 -13.69
C ASP A 197 -12.08 -12.75 -12.59
N ARG A 198 -10.82 -12.52 -12.29
CA ARG A 198 -10.37 -11.63 -11.22
C ARG A 198 -9.94 -10.24 -11.71
N TRP A 199 -10.75 -9.65 -12.59
CA TRP A 199 -10.50 -8.33 -13.16
C TRP A 199 -11.58 -7.32 -12.79
N ILE A 200 -11.18 -6.05 -12.80
CA ILE A 200 -12.08 -4.91 -12.70
C ILE A 200 -11.87 -3.96 -13.88
N ALA A 201 -12.95 -3.29 -14.28
CA ALA A 201 -12.94 -2.21 -15.25
C ALA A 201 -13.52 -0.94 -14.64
N GLN A 202 -12.88 0.19 -14.90
CA GLN A 202 -13.24 1.51 -14.40
C GLN A 202 -13.12 2.54 -15.53
N PRO A 203 -13.97 3.58 -15.60
CA PRO A 203 -13.66 4.76 -16.41
C PRO A 203 -12.30 5.34 -15.99
N PHE A 204 -11.50 5.80 -16.93
CA PHE A 204 -10.27 6.53 -16.63
C PHE A 204 -10.63 7.92 -16.12
N VAL A 205 -10.04 8.33 -15.01
CA VAL A 205 -10.25 9.64 -14.41
C VAL A 205 -9.01 10.49 -14.67
N GLU A 206 -9.22 11.61 -15.38
CA GLU A 206 -8.18 12.60 -15.63
C GLU A 206 -7.85 13.35 -14.32
N GLY A 207 -6.55 13.50 -14.02
CA GLY A 207 -6.13 14.22 -12.85
C GLY A 207 -4.73 13.84 -12.38
N GLU A 208 -4.36 14.38 -11.23
CA GLU A 208 -3.09 14.10 -10.58
C GLU A 208 -3.21 12.92 -9.62
N ALA A 209 -2.41 11.89 -9.82
CA ALA A 209 -2.32 10.75 -8.91
C ALA A 209 -1.60 11.18 -7.62
N VAL A 210 -2.27 11.01 -6.48
CA VAL A 210 -1.74 11.41 -5.18
C VAL A 210 -2.01 10.34 -4.14
N SER A 211 -1.27 10.37 -3.05
CA SER A 211 -1.49 9.48 -1.91
C SER A 211 -1.47 10.23 -0.58
N VAL A 212 -2.27 9.75 0.36
CA VAL A 212 -2.26 10.18 1.76
C VAL A 212 -2.07 8.96 2.63
N SER A 213 -1.07 9.00 3.49
CA SER A 213 -0.87 7.95 4.47
C SER A 213 -1.44 8.34 5.83
N PHE A 214 -1.77 7.33 6.64
CA PHE A 214 -2.30 7.51 7.99
C PHE A 214 -1.55 6.62 8.97
N ILE A 215 -1.47 7.07 10.23
CA ILE A 215 -1.14 6.22 11.37
C ILE A 215 -2.37 6.12 12.25
N ALA A 216 -2.78 4.88 12.53
CA ALA A 216 -3.91 4.55 13.39
C ALA A 216 -3.47 3.83 14.66
N HIS A 217 -3.98 4.27 15.82
CA HIS A 217 -3.82 3.59 17.11
C HIS A 217 -5.11 3.72 17.92
N GLY A 218 -5.83 2.62 18.07
CA GLY A 218 -7.15 2.64 18.69
C GLY A 218 -8.15 3.52 17.93
N SER A 219 -8.76 4.48 18.61
CA SER A 219 -9.68 5.46 17.99
C SER A 219 -8.97 6.64 17.33
N VAL A 220 -7.67 6.79 17.53
CA VAL A 220 -6.89 7.90 16.99
C VAL A 220 -6.37 7.52 15.61
N VAL A 221 -6.78 8.28 14.59
CA VAL A 221 -6.31 8.15 13.20
C VAL A 221 -5.77 9.49 12.74
N ARG A 222 -4.50 9.55 12.39
CA ARG A 222 -3.80 10.78 12.02
C ARG A 222 -3.37 10.73 10.56
N PRO A 223 -3.77 11.69 9.71
CA PRO A 223 -3.22 11.85 8.38
C PRO A 223 -1.77 12.31 8.47
N LEU A 224 -0.97 11.83 7.53
CA LEU A 224 0.40 12.25 7.29
C LEU A 224 0.45 13.22 6.11
N LEU A 225 1.65 13.64 5.70
CA LEU A 225 1.81 14.49 4.52
C LEU A 225 1.29 13.78 3.27
N ALA A 226 0.49 14.49 2.48
CA ALA A 226 0.08 14.04 1.17
C ALA A 226 1.22 14.18 0.16
N GLY A 227 1.32 13.25 -0.78
CA GLY A 227 2.35 13.23 -1.81
C GLY A 227 1.78 12.96 -3.19
N ARG A 228 2.51 13.42 -4.21
CA ARG A 228 2.28 13.06 -5.61
C ARG A 228 2.81 11.67 -5.85
N GLN A 229 2.06 10.86 -6.60
CA GLN A 229 2.54 9.61 -7.17
C GLN A 229 3.11 9.85 -8.58
N ILE A 230 4.25 9.27 -8.88
CA ILE A 230 4.86 9.31 -10.20
C ILE A 230 4.42 8.04 -10.91
N ILE A 231 3.52 8.20 -11.86
CA ILE A 231 2.98 7.12 -12.70
C ILE A 231 3.47 7.32 -14.11
N SER A 232 4.09 6.31 -14.70
CA SER A 232 4.53 6.29 -16.08
C SER A 232 3.78 5.25 -16.92
N GLY A 233 4.07 5.23 -18.22
CA GLY A 233 3.43 4.33 -19.17
C GLY A 233 2.18 4.94 -19.81
N SER A 234 1.96 4.62 -21.08
CA SER A 234 0.80 5.12 -21.85
C SER A 234 -0.35 4.12 -21.89
N GLN A 235 -0.05 2.86 -22.06
CA GLN A 235 -1.02 1.76 -22.11
C GLN A 235 -0.94 0.92 -20.83
N GLU A 236 0.21 0.43 -20.45
CA GLU A 236 0.45 -0.22 -19.17
C GLU A 236 1.03 0.78 -18.18
N LEU A 237 0.34 1.02 -17.08
CA LEU A 237 0.77 1.96 -16.06
C LEU A 237 1.82 1.32 -15.15
N ARG A 238 2.77 2.14 -14.68
CA ARG A 238 3.82 1.75 -13.74
C ARG A 238 3.96 2.78 -12.66
N TYR A 239 4.09 2.33 -11.45
CA TYR A 239 4.41 3.18 -10.31
C TYR A 239 5.92 3.33 -10.22
N ASP A 240 6.42 4.54 -10.38
CA ASP A 240 7.86 4.85 -10.37
C ASP A 240 8.32 5.50 -9.06
N GLY A 241 7.39 5.82 -8.15
CA GLY A 241 7.71 6.43 -6.88
C GLY A 241 6.81 7.62 -6.55
N GLY A 242 7.32 8.60 -5.84
CA GLY A 242 6.55 9.76 -5.44
C GLY A 242 7.38 10.95 -4.98
N HIS A 243 6.70 12.06 -4.78
CA HIS A 243 7.25 13.32 -4.27
C HIS A 243 6.43 13.80 -3.07
N LEU A 244 7.07 14.26 -2.01
CA LEU A 244 6.46 14.76 -0.77
C LEU A 244 7.08 16.10 -0.38
N PRO A 245 6.30 17.01 0.19
CA PRO A 245 4.84 17.01 0.26
C PRO A 245 4.21 17.59 -1.02
N LEU A 246 2.91 17.42 -1.18
CA LEU A 246 2.12 18.23 -2.10
C LEU A 246 2.11 19.71 -1.65
N ASP A 247 1.77 20.62 -2.57
CA ASP A 247 1.41 21.97 -2.18
C ASP A 247 0.24 21.94 -1.19
N ARG A 248 0.14 23.02 -0.40
CA ARG A 248 -0.82 23.09 0.72
C ARG A 248 -2.27 22.86 0.26
N LYS A 249 -2.69 23.48 -0.83
CA LYS A 249 -4.09 23.42 -1.30
C LYS A 249 -4.46 22.03 -1.77
N GLN A 250 -3.62 21.42 -2.57
CA GLN A 250 -3.79 20.03 -3.03
C GLN A 250 -3.72 19.04 -1.86
N GLY A 251 -2.77 19.24 -0.94
CA GLY A 251 -2.62 18.40 0.24
C GLY A 251 -3.86 18.44 1.14
N GLU A 252 -4.46 19.62 1.38
CA GLU A 252 -5.70 19.76 2.15
C GLU A 252 -6.88 19.02 1.47
N ARG A 253 -7.01 19.13 0.13
CA ARG A 253 -8.04 18.38 -0.65
C ARG A 253 -7.86 16.88 -0.50
N ALA A 254 -6.63 16.39 -0.74
CA ALA A 254 -6.29 14.97 -0.65
C ALA A 254 -6.58 14.42 0.75
N VAL A 255 -6.11 15.10 1.80
CA VAL A 255 -6.32 14.69 3.20
C VAL A 255 -7.80 14.68 3.56
N TRP A 256 -8.57 15.67 3.09
CA TRP A 256 -10.02 15.69 3.35
C TRP A 256 -10.71 14.46 2.78
N LEU A 257 -10.53 14.17 1.47
CA LEU A 257 -11.18 13.03 0.81
C LEU A 257 -10.71 11.68 1.38
N ALA A 258 -9.39 11.52 1.56
CA ALA A 258 -8.82 10.33 2.18
C ALA A 258 -9.38 10.09 3.59
N THR A 259 -9.57 11.16 4.39
CA THR A 259 -10.16 11.05 5.73
C THR A 259 -11.63 10.61 5.67
N GLN A 260 -12.42 11.06 4.69
CA GLN A 260 -13.78 10.57 4.51
C GLN A 260 -13.78 9.05 4.23
N ALA A 261 -12.87 8.56 3.37
CA ALA A 261 -12.75 7.15 3.07
C ALA A 261 -12.34 6.32 4.32
N ILE A 262 -11.32 6.76 5.03
CA ILE A 262 -10.82 6.08 6.24
C ILE A 262 -11.90 5.98 7.34
N ARG A 263 -12.74 6.99 7.51
CA ARG A 263 -13.83 6.99 8.51
C ARG A 263 -14.90 5.92 8.25
N THR A 264 -15.00 5.38 7.04
CA THR A 264 -15.94 4.29 6.72
C THR A 264 -15.45 2.93 7.19
N LEU A 265 -14.15 2.81 7.49
CA LEU A 265 -13.51 1.56 7.88
C LEU A 265 -13.50 1.38 9.40
N LYS A 266 -13.34 0.14 9.84
CA LYS A 266 -13.31 -0.24 11.26
C LYS A 266 -12.00 -0.91 11.61
N GLU A 267 -11.70 -0.96 12.91
CA GLU A 267 -10.55 -1.69 13.45
C GLU A 267 -9.23 -1.36 12.75
N LEU A 268 -9.00 -0.04 12.57
CA LEU A 268 -7.79 0.51 11.98
C LEU A 268 -6.64 0.47 12.99
N ARG A 269 -5.47 0.04 12.53
CA ARG A 269 -4.24 0.07 13.32
C ARG A 269 -3.00 0.08 12.42
N GLY A 270 -1.93 0.74 12.89
CA GLY A 270 -0.67 0.84 12.17
C GLY A 270 -0.71 1.84 11.04
N PHE A 271 -0.02 1.53 9.96
CA PHE A 271 0.10 2.41 8.80
C PHE A 271 -0.91 2.02 7.70
N ILE A 272 -1.50 3.03 7.04
CA ILE A 272 -2.51 2.84 5.99
C ILE A 272 -2.23 3.87 4.90
N GLY A 273 -2.18 3.45 3.64
CA GLY A 273 -2.12 4.31 2.47
C GLY A 273 -3.48 4.46 1.80
N VAL A 274 -3.79 5.65 1.28
CA VAL A 274 -4.98 5.92 0.46
C VAL A 274 -4.53 6.59 -0.82
N ASP A 275 -4.86 6.00 -1.95
CA ASP A 275 -4.53 6.49 -3.28
C ASP A 275 -5.76 7.16 -3.92
N LEU A 276 -5.54 8.35 -4.50
CA LEU A 276 -6.60 9.22 -5.02
C LEU A 276 -6.18 9.80 -6.38
N ILE A 277 -7.17 10.23 -7.13
CA ILE A 277 -6.96 11.18 -8.24
C ILE A 277 -7.58 12.53 -7.84
N LEU A 278 -6.76 13.58 -7.86
CA LEU A 278 -7.24 14.95 -7.76
C LEU A 278 -7.50 15.48 -9.18
N ALA A 279 -8.76 15.62 -9.51
CA ALA A 279 -9.20 16.17 -10.78
C ALA A 279 -8.97 17.69 -10.83
N GLU A 280 -9.10 18.29 -12.03
CA GLU A 280 -9.06 19.75 -12.18
C GLU A 280 -10.11 20.43 -11.28
N ASN A 281 -11.32 19.88 -11.26
CA ASN A 281 -12.38 20.32 -10.38
C ASN A 281 -12.46 19.44 -9.13
N ALA A 282 -12.36 20.03 -7.95
CA ALA A 282 -12.33 19.33 -6.67
C ALA A 282 -13.56 18.43 -6.40
N LYS A 283 -14.71 18.71 -7.03
CA LYS A 283 -15.90 17.85 -6.91
C LYS A 283 -15.77 16.50 -7.61
N ASP A 284 -14.80 16.39 -8.51
CA ASP A 284 -14.54 15.19 -9.32
C ASP A 284 -13.35 14.39 -8.78
N ASP A 285 -12.80 14.77 -7.60
CA ASP A 285 -11.78 14.02 -6.88
C ASP A 285 -12.31 12.65 -6.47
N VAL A 286 -11.52 11.61 -6.63
CA VAL A 286 -11.94 10.24 -6.31
C VAL A 286 -10.90 9.44 -5.55
N VAL A 287 -11.36 8.53 -4.70
CA VAL A 287 -10.54 7.49 -4.09
C VAL A 287 -10.39 6.33 -5.07
N ILE A 288 -9.17 5.87 -5.26
CA ILE A 288 -8.81 4.75 -6.15
C ILE A 288 -8.70 3.44 -5.38
N GLU A 289 -7.93 3.46 -4.27
CA GLU A 289 -7.72 2.29 -3.43
C GLU A 289 -7.25 2.67 -2.02
N ILE A 290 -7.36 1.71 -1.10
CA ILE A 290 -6.82 1.83 0.26
C ILE A 290 -5.91 0.64 0.51
N ASN A 291 -4.67 0.93 0.89
CA ASN A 291 -3.62 -0.03 1.20
C ASN A 291 -3.49 -0.16 2.73
N PRO A 292 -4.06 -1.17 3.40
CA PRO A 292 -4.09 -1.28 4.86
C PRO A 292 -2.76 -1.84 5.43
N ARG A 293 -1.65 -1.30 4.95
CA ARG A 293 -0.27 -1.68 5.28
C ARG A 293 0.71 -0.54 5.01
N VAL A 294 1.95 -0.76 5.39
CA VAL A 294 3.06 0.11 4.97
C VAL A 294 3.21 0.08 3.45
N THR A 295 3.37 1.26 2.85
CA THR A 295 3.61 1.46 1.42
C THR A 295 4.97 2.13 1.21
N VAL A 296 5.48 2.16 -0.02
CA VAL A 296 6.80 2.73 -0.33
C VAL A 296 6.91 4.21 0.07
N SER A 297 5.77 4.94 0.13
CA SER A 297 5.73 6.32 0.63
C SER A 297 6.28 6.48 2.07
N TYR A 298 6.25 5.40 2.87
CA TYR A 298 6.88 5.38 4.19
C TYR A 298 8.36 5.73 4.12
N CYS A 299 9.07 5.23 3.09
CA CYS A 299 10.50 5.52 2.89
C CYS A 299 10.76 7.01 2.70
N GLY A 300 9.89 7.72 1.98
CA GLY A 300 9.97 9.19 1.85
C GLY A 300 9.53 9.93 3.11
N LEU A 301 8.36 9.55 3.67
CA LEU A 301 7.77 10.20 4.84
C LEU A 301 8.72 10.19 6.06
N ARG A 302 9.43 9.08 6.32
CA ARG A 302 10.34 8.96 7.45
C ARG A 302 11.46 10.01 7.46
N HIS A 303 11.89 10.48 6.30
CA HIS A 303 12.91 11.52 6.18
C HIS A 303 12.39 12.91 6.50
N LEU A 304 11.13 13.19 6.22
CA LEU A 304 10.46 14.45 6.59
C LEU A 304 9.90 14.43 8.01
N CYS A 305 9.69 13.26 8.61
CA CYS A 305 9.22 13.14 9.98
C CYS A 305 10.33 13.55 10.96
N ALA A 306 10.08 14.56 11.78
CA ALA A 306 11.02 15.01 12.83
C ALA A 306 10.90 14.14 14.09
N THR A 307 9.78 13.48 14.28
CA THR A 307 9.52 12.46 15.28
C THR A 307 9.67 11.07 14.66
N ASN A 308 9.52 10.03 15.45
CA ASN A 308 9.64 8.66 14.95
C ASN A 308 8.23 8.08 14.71
N MET A 309 7.90 7.66 13.48
CA MET A 309 6.58 7.15 13.12
C MET A 309 6.17 5.87 13.88
N PRO A 310 7.03 4.86 14.10
CA PRO A 310 6.78 3.74 15.01
C PRO A 310 6.31 4.15 16.40
N LYS A 311 6.83 5.23 16.99
CA LYS A 311 6.31 5.72 18.28
C LYS A 311 4.84 6.09 18.22
N ALA A 312 4.39 6.69 17.11
CA ALA A 312 2.98 7.01 16.92
C ALA A 312 2.11 5.77 16.61
N MET A 313 2.69 4.70 16.05
CA MET A 313 2.00 3.40 15.90
C MET A 313 1.84 2.69 17.24
N LEU A 314 2.80 2.86 18.16
CA LEU A 314 2.82 2.22 19.48
C LEU A 314 2.07 3.03 20.55
N ASN A 315 1.97 4.33 20.40
CA ASN A 315 1.37 5.23 21.39
C ASN A 315 0.47 6.28 20.72
N ALA A 316 -0.81 6.27 21.09
CA ALA A 316 -1.80 7.23 20.59
C ALA A 316 -1.47 8.71 20.91
N ASP A 317 -0.73 8.98 21.97
CA ASP A 317 -0.38 10.34 22.40
C ASP A 317 0.90 10.88 21.73
N ALA A 318 1.64 10.04 21.00
CA ALA A 318 2.86 10.46 20.34
C ALA A 318 2.56 11.47 19.22
N GLU A 319 3.15 12.66 19.29
CA GLU A 319 3.00 13.69 18.27
C GLU A 319 3.82 13.33 17.01
N ILE A 320 3.29 13.72 15.85
CA ILE A 320 3.99 13.68 14.58
C ILE A 320 4.35 15.11 14.18
N LYS A 321 5.64 15.39 14.09
CA LYS A 321 6.17 16.69 13.68
C LYS A 321 6.93 16.54 12.36
N TRP A 322 6.87 17.56 11.52
CA TRP A 322 7.46 17.54 10.19
C TRP A 322 8.64 18.50 10.10
N ARG A 323 9.68 18.08 9.40
CA ARG A 323 10.79 18.95 8.96
C ARG A 323 10.36 19.72 7.73
N LYS A 324 10.96 20.91 7.53
CA LYS A 324 10.84 21.63 6.26
C LYS A 324 11.67 20.93 5.18
N GLY A 325 11.24 21.05 3.93
CA GLY A 325 11.89 20.44 2.76
C GLY A 325 10.97 19.53 1.99
N SER A 326 11.48 18.95 0.96
CA SER A 326 10.81 17.97 0.12
C SER A 326 11.69 16.76 -0.17
N VAL A 327 11.06 15.67 -0.53
CA VAL A 327 11.75 14.43 -0.91
C VAL A 327 11.11 13.84 -2.16
N THR A 328 11.94 13.30 -3.03
CA THR A 328 11.53 12.39 -4.10
C THR A 328 12.03 10.98 -3.74
N PHE A 329 11.22 9.99 -4.00
CA PHE A 329 11.58 8.60 -3.78
C PHE A 329 11.11 7.75 -4.97
N ASP A 330 11.89 6.74 -5.33
CA ASP A 330 11.54 5.79 -6.39
C ASP A 330 10.75 4.58 -5.84
N ASN A 331 10.31 3.70 -6.74
CA ASN A 331 9.58 2.48 -6.40
C ASN A 331 10.43 1.46 -5.62
N ALA A 332 11.76 1.57 -5.65
CA ALA A 332 12.69 0.80 -4.83
C ALA A 332 12.94 1.42 -3.44
N GLY A 333 12.25 2.52 -3.11
CA GLY A 333 12.38 3.22 -1.83
C GLY A 333 13.67 4.04 -1.67
N LYS A 334 14.43 4.29 -2.75
CA LYS A 334 15.59 5.17 -2.71
C LYS A 334 15.14 6.63 -2.66
N VAL A 335 15.64 7.36 -1.69
CA VAL A 335 15.19 8.73 -1.38
C VAL A 335 16.24 9.76 -1.76
N GLN A 336 15.81 10.85 -2.36
CA GLN A 336 16.57 12.06 -2.59
C GLN A 336 15.92 13.21 -1.82
N MET A 337 16.70 13.83 -0.91
CA MET A 337 16.26 15.02 -0.19
C MET A 337 16.51 16.25 -1.07
N GLU A 338 15.49 17.06 -1.20
CA GLU A 338 15.63 18.40 -1.77
C GLU A 338 15.74 19.38 -0.61
N GLY A 339 16.76 20.24 -0.66
CA GLY A 339 17.01 21.23 0.39
C GLY A 339 15.83 22.18 0.58
N PRO A 340 15.77 22.93 1.71
CA PRO A 340 14.72 23.90 1.91
C PRO A 340 14.75 24.94 0.80
N ARG A 341 13.65 25.07 0.08
CA ARG A 341 13.40 26.21 -0.81
C ARG A 341 13.11 27.46 -0.02
#